data_3e43a221bb47e644441bef03a58af9b1
#
_entry.id   3e43a221bb47e644441bef03a58af9b1
#
_cell.length_a   1.000
_cell.length_b   1.000
_cell.length_c   1.000
_cell.angle_alpha   90.00
_cell.angle_beta   90.00
_cell.angle_gamma   90.00
#
_symmetry.space_group_name_H-M   'P 1'
#
loop_
_entity.id
_entity.type
_entity.pdbx_description
1 polymer ?
#
loop_
_entity_poly.entity_id
_entity_poly.type
_entity_poly.pdbx_seq_one_letter_code
_entity_poly.pdbx_strand_id
1 'polypeptide(L)'
;FLQPLITKMIYSSSRDESMTEFQVHNLCVDIIIDKTFRTLKLSEFILFTHKFCTGKFPNERIFKQVCGDNITNALNTFYSERNAFIARIEDEKRIKEAEIERKKGGTMSFAEWCKSKGVKQEETNIGKLMNKFKVKPKDNPLFGLGNKK
;
A
#
# COMPACT_ATOMS: atom_id res chain seq x y z
N PHE A 1 -0.69 3.19 -28.53
CA PHE A 1 -0.49 2.01 -27.65
C PHE A 1 -1.74 1.64 -26.86
N LEU A 2 -2.53 2.59 -26.34
CA LEU A 2 -3.73 2.27 -25.54
C LEU A 2 -4.87 1.70 -26.40
N GLN A 3 -5.09 2.21 -27.58
CA GLN A 3 -6.20 1.82 -28.45
C GLN A 3 -6.26 0.30 -28.70
N PRO A 4 -5.16 -0.40 -29.10
CA PRO A 4 -5.19 -1.85 -29.27
C PRO A 4 -5.53 -2.61 -27.99
N LEU A 5 -5.08 -2.12 -26.81
CA LEU A 5 -5.37 -2.75 -25.54
C LEU A 5 -6.83 -2.60 -25.13
N ILE A 6 -7.41 -1.41 -25.32
CA ILE A 6 -8.85 -1.17 -25.08
C ILE A 6 -9.70 -1.97 -26.06
N THR A 7 -9.33 -1.99 -27.31
CA THR A 7 -9.99 -2.82 -28.33
C THR A 7 -9.97 -4.30 -27.92
N LYS A 8 -8.83 -4.82 -27.45
CA LYS A 8 -8.73 -6.18 -26.93
C LYS A 8 -9.68 -6.43 -25.75
N MET A 9 -9.79 -5.48 -24.80
CA MET A 9 -10.71 -5.62 -23.68
C MET A 9 -12.16 -5.73 -24.14
N ILE A 10 -12.56 -4.90 -25.08
CA ILE A 10 -13.92 -4.89 -25.64
C ILE A 10 -14.22 -6.23 -26.31
N TYR A 11 -13.38 -6.67 -27.23
CA TYR A 11 -13.60 -7.93 -27.98
C TYR A 11 -13.53 -9.18 -27.09
N SER A 12 -12.75 -9.16 -25.99
CA SER A 12 -12.67 -10.31 -25.09
C SER A 12 -13.82 -10.38 -24.07
N SER A 13 -14.53 -9.28 -23.86
CA SER A 13 -15.48 -9.16 -22.75
C SER A 13 -16.92 -8.90 -23.20
N SER A 14 -17.16 -8.39 -24.41
CA SER A 14 -18.52 -8.14 -24.91
C SER A 14 -18.97 -9.22 -25.89
N ARG A 15 -20.26 -9.63 -25.75
CA ARG A 15 -20.86 -10.62 -26.64
C ARG A 15 -21.72 -10.02 -27.76
N ASP A 16 -22.33 -8.85 -27.54
CA ASP A 16 -23.39 -8.37 -28.47
C ASP A 16 -23.10 -7.02 -29.11
N GLU A 17 -22.75 -5.97 -28.38
CA GLU A 17 -22.46 -4.66 -28.98
C GLU A 17 -21.11 -4.14 -28.53
N SER A 18 -20.24 -3.91 -29.50
CA SER A 18 -18.92 -3.30 -29.21
C SER A 18 -18.97 -1.79 -29.35
N MET A 19 -18.13 -1.10 -28.60
CA MET A 19 -17.91 0.33 -28.80
C MET A 19 -17.42 0.60 -30.23
N THR A 20 -17.89 1.69 -30.82
CA THR A 20 -17.38 2.15 -32.11
C THR A 20 -15.91 2.59 -31.98
N GLU A 21 -15.18 2.59 -33.09
CA GLU A 21 -13.79 3.04 -33.11
C GLU A 21 -13.63 4.49 -32.57
N PHE A 22 -14.60 5.34 -32.89
CA PHE A 22 -14.65 6.70 -32.37
C PHE A 22 -14.80 6.76 -30.84
N GLN A 23 -15.65 5.91 -30.28
CA GLN A 23 -15.81 5.82 -28.81
C GLN A 23 -14.56 5.30 -28.12
N VAL A 24 -13.90 4.31 -28.73
CA VAL A 24 -12.60 3.78 -28.25
C VAL A 24 -11.53 4.87 -28.30
N HIS A 25 -11.48 5.64 -29.39
CA HIS A 25 -10.54 6.76 -29.49
C HIS A 25 -10.75 7.80 -28.40
N ASN A 26 -11.99 8.25 -28.21
CA ASN A 26 -12.32 9.23 -27.17
C ASN A 26 -11.98 8.72 -25.77
N LEU A 27 -12.30 7.48 -25.45
CA LEU A 27 -11.93 6.86 -24.18
C LEU A 27 -10.39 6.85 -23.97
N CYS A 28 -9.62 6.57 -25.03
CA CYS A 28 -8.16 6.65 -24.95
C CYS A 28 -7.68 8.07 -24.63
N VAL A 29 -8.29 9.07 -25.26
CA VAL A 29 -7.96 10.47 -25.03
C VAL A 29 -8.30 10.86 -23.59
N ASP A 30 -9.47 10.49 -23.10
CA ASP A 30 -9.92 10.77 -21.73
C ASP A 30 -8.97 10.15 -20.69
N ILE A 31 -8.56 8.89 -20.89
CA ILE A 31 -7.58 8.23 -20.01
C ILE A 31 -6.22 8.93 -20.03
N ILE A 32 -5.76 9.43 -21.18
CA ILE A 32 -4.47 10.11 -21.30
C ILE A 32 -4.50 11.49 -20.64
N ILE A 33 -5.62 12.20 -20.74
CA ILE A 33 -5.79 13.56 -20.18
C ILE A 33 -6.01 13.51 -18.68
N ASP A 34 -6.61 12.44 -18.17
CA ASP A 34 -6.90 12.31 -16.75
C ASP A 34 -5.60 12.28 -15.92
N LYS A 35 -5.49 13.27 -15.02
CA LYS A 35 -4.33 13.41 -14.13
C LYS A 35 -4.11 12.18 -13.23
N THR A 36 -5.17 11.48 -12.90
CA THR A 36 -5.14 10.28 -12.05
C THR A 36 -4.35 9.17 -12.73
N PHE A 37 -4.56 8.97 -14.03
CA PHE A 37 -3.96 7.85 -14.77
C PHE A 37 -2.60 8.17 -15.40
N ARG A 38 -2.17 9.44 -15.41
CA ARG A 38 -0.86 9.85 -15.95
C ARG A 38 0.35 9.19 -15.30
N THR A 39 0.19 8.69 -14.07
CA THR A 39 1.26 8.00 -13.33
C THR A 39 1.35 6.51 -13.66
N LEU A 40 0.39 5.97 -14.41
CA LEU A 40 0.40 4.57 -14.82
C LEU A 40 1.44 4.34 -15.91
N LYS A 41 2.27 3.32 -15.72
CA LYS A 41 3.21 2.85 -16.73
C LYS A 41 2.48 1.95 -17.73
N LEU A 42 3.00 1.86 -18.96
CA LEU A 42 2.45 0.97 -19.96
C LEU A 42 2.37 -0.50 -19.48
N SER A 43 3.36 -0.97 -18.75
CA SER A 43 3.35 -2.31 -18.15
C SER A 43 2.21 -2.53 -17.16
N GLU A 44 1.86 -1.50 -16.40
CA GLU A 44 0.73 -1.54 -15.46
C GLU A 44 -0.61 -1.54 -16.22
N PHE A 45 -0.69 -0.81 -17.33
CA PHE A 45 -1.88 -0.82 -18.17
C PHE A 45 -2.07 -2.18 -18.88
N ILE A 46 -0.98 -2.84 -19.30
CA ILE A 46 -1.03 -4.21 -19.82
C ILE A 46 -1.53 -5.18 -18.75
N LEU A 47 -1.05 -5.05 -17.51
CA LEU A 47 -1.52 -5.85 -16.36
C LEU A 47 -3.01 -5.61 -16.09
N PHE A 48 -3.44 -4.35 -16.11
CA PHE A 48 -4.84 -3.97 -16.00
C PHE A 48 -5.70 -4.65 -17.06
N THR A 49 -5.29 -4.56 -18.35
CA THR A 49 -5.97 -5.20 -19.47
C THR A 49 -6.12 -6.71 -19.24
N HIS A 50 -5.06 -7.37 -18.79
CA HIS A 50 -5.10 -8.79 -18.47
C HIS A 50 -6.10 -9.11 -17.34
N LYS A 51 -6.07 -8.33 -16.25
CA LYS A 51 -7.03 -8.49 -15.14
C LYS A 51 -8.47 -8.27 -15.59
N PHE A 52 -8.72 -7.28 -16.44
CA PHE A 52 -10.04 -6.99 -16.98
C PHE A 52 -10.57 -8.15 -17.81
N CYS A 53 -9.79 -8.62 -18.79
CA CYS A 53 -10.17 -9.73 -19.66
C CYS A 53 -10.37 -11.06 -18.92
N THR A 54 -9.72 -11.24 -17.75
CA THR A 54 -9.87 -12.44 -16.92
C THR A 54 -10.95 -12.31 -15.84
N GLY A 55 -11.73 -11.23 -15.83
CA GLY A 55 -12.85 -11.03 -14.90
C GLY A 55 -12.44 -10.89 -13.43
N LYS A 56 -11.24 -10.37 -13.16
CA LYS A 56 -10.73 -10.22 -11.80
C LYS A 56 -11.25 -8.98 -11.07
N PHE A 57 -12.14 -8.20 -11.67
CA PHE A 57 -12.81 -7.07 -11.03
C PHE A 57 -14.19 -7.49 -10.53
N PRO A 58 -14.40 -7.61 -9.20
CA PRO A 58 -15.59 -8.24 -8.62
C PRO A 58 -16.91 -7.50 -8.90
N ASN A 59 -16.86 -6.21 -9.14
CA ASN A 59 -18.05 -5.39 -9.42
C ASN A 59 -18.38 -5.27 -10.91
N GLU A 60 -17.51 -5.80 -11.77
CA GLU A 60 -17.62 -5.68 -13.20
C GLU A 60 -17.75 -7.06 -13.83
N ARG A 61 -18.81 -7.76 -13.42
CA ARG A 61 -19.19 -8.99 -14.10
C ARG A 61 -19.38 -8.67 -15.58
N ILE A 62 -18.91 -9.58 -16.41
CA ILE A 62 -19.04 -9.59 -17.87
C ILE A 62 -20.43 -9.07 -18.22
N PHE A 63 -20.50 -7.80 -18.58
CA PHE A 63 -21.73 -7.19 -19.06
C PHE A 63 -21.98 -7.70 -20.46
N LYS A 64 -23.25 -7.77 -20.84
CA LYS A 64 -23.61 -8.03 -22.23
C LYS A 64 -22.93 -7.02 -23.17
N GLN A 65 -22.64 -5.83 -22.64
CA GLN A 65 -22.00 -4.73 -23.36
C GLN A 65 -20.93 -4.08 -22.48
N VAL A 66 -19.71 -3.95 -23.00
CA VAL A 66 -18.63 -3.20 -22.36
C VAL A 66 -18.69 -1.76 -22.86
N CYS A 67 -18.93 -0.81 -21.95
CA CYS A 67 -18.93 0.63 -22.24
C CYS A 67 -17.69 1.32 -21.60
N GLY A 68 -17.47 2.57 -21.98
CA GLY A 68 -16.37 3.39 -21.45
C GLY A 68 -16.38 3.48 -19.93
N ASP A 69 -17.57 3.64 -19.33
CA ASP A 69 -17.72 3.75 -17.87
C ASP A 69 -17.25 2.50 -17.14
N ASN A 70 -17.54 1.31 -17.70
CA ASN A 70 -17.09 0.05 -17.10
C ASN A 70 -15.56 -0.04 -17.10
N ILE A 71 -14.92 0.36 -18.19
CA ILE A 71 -13.46 0.37 -18.30
C ILE A 71 -12.85 1.40 -17.35
N THR A 72 -13.44 2.60 -17.26
CA THR A 72 -12.97 3.67 -16.38
C THR A 72 -13.13 3.29 -14.91
N ASN A 73 -14.25 2.69 -14.51
CA ASN A 73 -14.48 2.23 -13.15
C ASN A 73 -13.50 1.12 -12.75
N ALA A 74 -13.27 0.15 -13.64
CA ALA A 74 -12.27 -0.90 -13.42
C ALA A 74 -10.86 -0.32 -13.32
N LEU A 75 -10.55 0.69 -14.12
CA LEU A 75 -9.26 1.38 -14.07
C LEU A 75 -9.05 2.15 -12.76
N ASN A 76 -10.10 2.80 -12.25
CA ASN A 76 -10.09 3.46 -10.94
C ASN A 76 -9.85 2.45 -9.81
N THR A 77 -10.53 1.31 -9.86
CA THR A 77 -10.34 0.22 -8.89
C THR A 77 -8.90 -0.30 -8.94
N PHE A 78 -8.38 -0.57 -10.13
CA PHE A 78 -7.00 -0.99 -10.32
C PHE A 78 -5.99 0.04 -9.78
N TYR A 79 -6.21 1.31 -10.06
CA TYR A 79 -5.36 2.40 -9.58
C TYR A 79 -5.34 2.49 -8.05
N SER A 80 -6.48 2.34 -7.42
CA SER A 80 -6.60 2.30 -5.96
C SER A 80 -5.84 1.10 -5.36
N GLU A 81 -6.03 -0.11 -5.90
CA GLU A 81 -5.30 -1.31 -5.48
C GLU A 81 -3.78 -1.15 -5.64
N ARG A 82 -3.35 -0.59 -6.77
CA ARG A 82 -1.94 -0.30 -7.04
C ARG A 82 -1.34 0.63 -6.00
N ASN A 83 -2.02 1.74 -5.71
CA ASN A 83 -1.53 2.72 -4.75
C ASN A 83 -1.45 2.15 -3.33
N ALA A 84 -2.45 1.37 -2.92
CA ALA A 84 -2.43 0.66 -1.65
C ALA A 84 -1.25 -0.35 -1.57
N PHE A 85 -0.96 -1.03 -2.68
CA PHE A 85 0.17 -1.96 -2.76
C PHE A 85 1.52 -1.24 -2.67
N ILE A 86 1.69 -0.11 -3.37
CA ILE A 86 2.90 0.71 -3.32
C ILE A 86 3.13 1.24 -1.89
N ALA A 87 2.10 1.80 -1.26
CA ALA A 87 2.17 2.30 0.10
C ALA A 87 2.62 1.22 1.09
N ARG A 88 2.09 -0.02 0.95
CA ARG A 88 2.50 -1.14 1.78
C ARG A 88 3.97 -1.51 1.59
N ILE A 89 4.46 -1.53 0.35
CA ILE A 89 5.89 -1.81 0.08
C ILE A 89 6.79 -0.72 0.66
N GLU A 90 6.39 0.54 0.55
CA GLU A 90 7.14 1.66 1.12
C GLU A 90 7.19 1.59 2.64
N ASP A 91 6.09 1.24 3.29
CA ASP A 91 6.05 1.02 4.74
C ASP A 91 6.94 -0.16 5.17
N GLU A 92 6.90 -1.29 4.45
CA GLU A 92 7.77 -2.43 4.70
C GLU A 92 9.26 -2.07 4.55
N LYS A 93 9.61 -1.26 3.55
CA LYS A 93 10.98 -0.76 3.37
C LYS A 93 11.39 0.13 4.53
N ARG A 94 10.54 1.07 4.93
CA ARG A 94 10.80 1.98 6.04
C ARG A 94 11.01 1.23 7.35
N ILE A 95 10.22 0.18 7.61
CA ILE A 95 10.37 -0.66 8.80
C ILE A 95 11.72 -1.39 8.77
N LYS A 96 12.09 -1.99 7.64
CA LYS A 96 13.38 -2.70 7.47
C LYS A 96 14.57 -1.75 7.63
N GLU A 97 14.50 -0.56 7.05
CA GLU A 97 15.53 0.46 7.18
C GLU A 97 15.69 0.90 8.65
N ALA A 98 14.59 1.15 9.34
CA ALA A 98 14.60 1.50 10.77
C ALA A 98 15.16 0.36 11.64
N GLU A 99 14.89 -0.91 11.31
CA GLU A 99 15.49 -2.06 12.00
C GLU A 99 16.99 -2.15 11.75
N ILE A 100 17.45 -1.88 10.52
CA ILE A 100 18.87 -1.87 10.18
C ILE A 100 19.59 -0.74 10.92
N GLU A 101 18.99 0.44 10.97
CA GLU A 101 19.53 1.58 11.73
C GLU A 101 19.59 1.28 13.23
N ARG A 102 18.56 0.66 13.80
CA ARG A 102 18.59 0.21 15.22
C ARG A 102 19.69 -0.80 15.48
N LYS A 103 19.97 -1.68 14.51
CA LYS A 103 21.07 -2.67 14.64
C LYS A 103 22.45 -2.04 14.43
N LYS A 104 22.58 -1.03 13.59
CA LYS A 104 23.85 -0.31 13.31
C LYS A 104 24.15 0.73 14.39
N GLY A 105 23.18 1.52 14.76
CA GLY A 105 23.27 2.39 15.91
C GLY A 105 22.95 1.55 17.11
N GLY A 106 23.93 0.85 17.66
CA GLY A 106 23.77 0.24 18.96
C GLY A 106 23.15 1.29 19.87
N THR A 107 21.83 1.20 20.10
CA THR A 107 21.14 2.09 21.03
C THR A 107 21.75 1.79 22.37
N MET A 108 22.80 2.56 22.67
CA MET A 108 23.40 2.54 24.00
C MET A 108 22.25 2.67 24.99
N SER A 109 22.02 1.62 25.78
CA SER A 109 20.96 1.67 26.79
C SER A 109 21.20 2.90 27.69
N PHE A 110 20.14 3.46 28.24
CA PHE A 110 20.31 4.61 29.15
C PHE A 110 21.35 4.32 30.27
N ALA A 111 21.41 3.07 30.69
CA ALA A 111 22.42 2.62 31.70
C ALA A 111 23.85 2.66 31.12
N GLU A 112 24.06 2.26 29.85
CA GLU A 112 25.35 2.34 29.17
C GLU A 112 25.75 3.78 28.88
N TRP A 113 24.79 4.64 28.51
CA TRP A 113 25.01 6.06 28.32
C TRP A 113 25.44 6.73 29.61
N CYS A 114 24.75 6.46 30.72
CA CYS A 114 25.16 6.98 32.06
C CYS A 114 26.58 6.55 32.43
N LYS A 115 26.93 5.26 32.19
CA LYS A 115 28.31 4.76 32.39
C LYS A 115 29.33 5.49 31.53
N SER A 116 29.04 5.68 30.24
CA SER A 116 29.94 6.37 29.29
C SER A 116 30.17 7.84 29.65
N LYS A 117 29.21 8.50 30.32
CA LYS A 117 29.29 9.90 30.79
C LYS A 117 29.72 10.05 32.23
N GLY A 118 29.96 8.95 32.94
CA GLY A 118 30.34 8.98 34.35
C GLY A 118 29.23 9.53 35.30
N VAL A 119 27.96 9.51 34.80
CA VAL A 119 26.83 10.04 35.58
C VAL A 119 26.10 8.88 36.24
N LYS A 120 25.85 8.98 37.55
CA LYS A 120 25.03 7.96 38.21
C LYS A 120 23.60 8.04 37.71
N GLN A 121 23.04 6.88 37.35
CA GLN A 121 21.69 6.77 36.77
C GLN A 121 20.61 7.40 37.66
N GLU A 122 20.77 7.35 38.97
CA GLU A 122 19.85 7.91 39.98
C GLU A 122 19.88 9.44 40.05
N GLU A 123 20.98 10.06 39.63
CA GLU A 123 21.18 11.51 39.70
C GLU A 123 20.58 12.25 38.53
N THR A 124 20.21 11.52 37.44
CA THR A 124 19.58 12.12 36.27
C THR A 124 18.10 12.40 36.53
N ASN A 125 17.57 13.46 35.89
CA ASN A 125 16.13 13.74 35.96
C ASN A 125 15.28 12.57 35.48
N ILE A 126 15.74 11.82 34.47
CA ILE A 126 15.10 10.61 33.96
C ILE A 126 15.16 9.48 34.97
N GLY A 127 16.32 9.27 35.62
CA GLY A 127 16.47 8.27 36.67
C GLY A 127 15.57 8.55 37.88
N LYS A 128 15.45 9.82 38.27
CA LYS A 128 14.51 10.25 39.32
C LYS A 128 13.06 10.01 38.94
N LEU A 129 12.70 10.27 37.68
CA LEU A 129 11.37 9.99 37.16
C LEU A 129 11.08 8.49 37.09
N MET A 130 12.00 7.68 36.59
CA MET A 130 11.85 6.22 36.53
C MET A 130 11.74 5.61 37.96
N ASN A 131 12.49 6.11 38.94
CA ASN A 131 12.33 5.67 40.31
C ASN A 131 11.00 6.09 40.95
N LYS A 132 10.46 7.25 40.57
CA LYS A 132 9.14 7.73 41.00
C LYS A 132 8.00 6.91 40.43
N PHE A 133 8.19 6.34 39.22
CA PHE A 133 7.24 5.48 38.52
C PHE A 133 7.60 4.00 38.59
N LYS A 134 8.43 3.56 39.52
CA LYS A 134 8.64 2.13 39.80
C LYS A 134 7.36 1.54 40.39
N VAL A 135 6.43 1.25 39.46
CA VAL A 135 5.34 0.31 39.72
C VAL A 135 6.00 -1.06 39.86
N LYS A 136 5.86 -1.67 41.02
CA LYS A 136 6.36 -3.02 41.26
C LYS A 136 5.78 -3.93 40.18
N PRO A 137 6.57 -4.82 39.52
CA PRO A 137 6.09 -5.64 38.39
C PRO A 137 4.84 -6.50 38.68
N LYS A 138 4.51 -6.67 39.96
CA LYS A 138 3.32 -7.43 40.41
C LYS A 138 1.99 -6.69 40.24
N ASP A 139 2.01 -5.37 40.07
CA ASP A 139 0.80 -4.55 40.07
C ASP A 139 0.39 -4.09 38.66
N ASN A 140 1.07 -4.60 37.62
CA ASN A 140 0.73 -4.25 36.24
C ASN A 140 -0.15 -5.35 35.61
N PRO A 141 -1.47 -5.13 35.45
CA PRO A 141 -2.40 -6.14 34.93
C PRO A 141 -2.11 -6.55 33.47
N LEU A 142 -1.24 -5.82 32.76
CA LEU A 142 -0.88 -6.11 31.36
C LEU A 142 0.18 -7.21 31.22
N PHE A 143 0.90 -7.59 32.29
CA PHE A 143 1.91 -8.66 32.25
C PHE A 143 1.38 -10.04 32.68
N GLY A 144 0.08 -10.15 33.02
CA GLY A 144 -0.54 -11.39 33.51
C GLY A 144 -1.15 -12.29 32.43
N LEU A 145 -1.10 -11.95 31.15
CA LEU A 145 -1.78 -12.68 30.06
C LEU A 145 -0.85 -13.56 29.21
N GLY A 146 0.30 -13.91 29.70
CA GLY A 146 1.21 -14.80 28.99
C GLY A 146 1.60 -15.99 29.85
N ASN A 147 0.76 -17.03 29.96
CA ASN A 147 1.08 -18.46 30.09
C ASN A 147 -0.08 -19.20 30.79
N LYS A 148 -1.04 -19.63 30.01
CA LYS A 148 -1.77 -20.88 30.33
C LYS A 148 -1.48 -21.87 29.21
N LYS A 149 -0.83 -22.95 29.64
CA LYS A 149 -0.61 -24.19 28.88
C LYS A 149 -1.93 -24.75 28.35
#